data_c3ca038ca37dd701643eeafd37fca51e
#
_entry.id   c3ca038ca37dd701643eeafd37fca51e
#
_cell.length_a   1.000
_cell.length_b   1.000
_cell.length_c   1.000
_cell.angle_alpha   90.00
_cell.angle_beta   90.00
_cell.angle_gamma   90.00
#
_symmetry.space_group_name_H-M   'P 1'
#
loop_
_entity.id
_entity.type
_entity.pdbx_description
1 polymer ?
#
loop_
_entity_poly.entity_id
_entity_poly.type
_entity_poly.pdbx_seq_one_letter_code
_entity_poly.pdbx_strand_id
1 'polypeptide(L)'
;MSTVVNFQGKKCIEPGSYAAVVYNPTSVVNVAEFGNVMIIDTGLSLATVNGQQTEFAGGSGVKGELNQGLKSVYQFDNYEDFLAFMGGGLVGDIAYKIFTPRDGVAGAPKLFYVRAATTTAAKITLTLSEGNTLVFTCKNEGLAGNGIAVDGIVKVGYAAKVVAGDASGKFKVQIIKGTYKGADEYGEPYGAYSLAESTPDIITESEDLGTLAEAYEWAVNDKVVAANFNVSKKGADSTALKAIAQVLATGGTTVFLNDGEYADVLEAIEELDLTFFLCTNKNAASGAGVNAETNGKLFTYIKQDAKFSEHMFVPGGEDDTDLFGESNSSQSIAKYFNSDQVVVVHGAPVVNRKDGNGTKKLPTIYLAAAIMGMNAGMAAQTPLTFKQVGYQSFAYDLKRKEREKALQAGIMHVRNISGYWCVNQGVTTLQNNKQTIAPDGQSLELSISLIKAQINKELILEGQVRFTGNTAAQASPESVKNFTETKLASLVARPGEDNLLISWKNVGVTGRNGDYFITYDFVPNVPVNKTFFIGNMLDFTF
;
A
#
# COMPACT_ATOMS: atom_id res chain seq x y z
N MET A 1 -19.32 10.99 -35.85
CA MET A 1 -19.86 11.58 -34.61
C MET A 1 -19.62 10.53 -33.52
N SER A 2 -18.76 10.82 -32.56
CA SER A 2 -18.60 9.91 -31.42
C SER A 2 -19.85 10.04 -30.54
N THR A 3 -20.59 8.97 -30.39
CA THR A 3 -21.75 8.92 -29.50
C THR A 3 -21.25 8.86 -28.07
N VAL A 4 -21.60 9.87 -27.28
CA VAL A 4 -21.35 9.87 -25.84
C VAL A 4 -22.32 8.86 -25.18
N VAL A 5 -21.78 7.81 -24.61
CA VAL A 5 -22.57 6.81 -23.85
C VAL A 5 -22.32 7.03 -22.36
N ASN A 6 -23.39 7.12 -21.59
CA ASN A 6 -23.29 7.12 -20.12
C ASN A 6 -23.32 5.68 -19.60
N PHE A 7 -22.18 5.20 -19.10
CA PHE A 7 -22.10 3.90 -18.43
C PHE A 7 -21.83 4.12 -16.93
N GLN A 8 -22.78 3.73 -16.10
CA GLN A 8 -22.78 3.91 -14.64
C GLN A 8 -22.41 5.32 -14.15
N GLY A 9 -22.88 6.34 -14.86
CA GLY A 9 -22.68 7.75 -14.50
C GLY A 9 -21.44 8.40 -15.11
N LYS A 10 -20.59 7.64 -15.82
CA LYS A 10 -19.42 8.16 -16.54
C LYS A 10 -19.73 8.35 -18.03
N LYS A 11 -19.31 9.48 -18.59
CA LYS A 11 -19.40 9.73 -20.03
C LYS A 11 -18.29 8.99 -20.74
N CYS A 12 -18.65 8.00 -21.54
CA CYS A 12 -17.75 7.25 -22.39
C CYS A 12 -17.73 7.83 -23.79
N ILE A 13 -16.63 8.40 -24.21
CA ILE A 13 -16.48 9.11 -25.48
C ILE A 13 -15.57 8.34 -26.43
N GLU A 14 -14.60 7.62 -25.90
CA GLU A 14 -13.62 6.86 -26.68
C GLU A 14 -14.10 5.42 -26.94
N PRO A 15 -13.68 4.80 -28.07
CA PRO A 15 -13.91 3.37 -28.27
C PRO A 15 -13.16 2.56 -27.21
N GLY A 16 -13.86 1.69 -26.50
CA GLY A 16 -13.25 0.85 -25.47
C GLY A 16 -14.25 -0.07 -24.80
N SER A 17 -13.77 -1.03 -24.06
CA SER A 17 -14.57 -1.82 -23.12
C SER A 17 -14.56 -1.09 -21.79
N TYR A 18 -15.73 -0.57 -21.39
CA TYR A 18 -15.85 0.19 -20.17
C TYR A 18 -16.26 -0.68 -19.00
N ALA A 19 -15.32 -1.04 -18.24
CA ALA A 19 -15.33 -1.20 -16.81
C ALA A 19 -13.88 -0.97 -16.44
N ALA A 20 -13.64 -0.11 -15.53
CA ALA A 20 -12.36 0.43 -15.17
C ALA A 20 -11.23 -0.58 -15.04
N VAL A 21 -10.56 -0.86 -16.13
CA VAL A 21 -9.22 -1.44 -16.12
C VAL A 21 -8.41 -0.65 -17.11
N VAL A 22 -7.28 -0.22 -16.69
CA VAL A 22 -6.36 0.53 -17.52
C VAL A 22 -5.58 -0.43 -18.38
N TYR A 23 -5.49 -0.05 -19.63
CA TYR A 23 -4.73 -0.75 -20.63
C TYR A 23 -3.24 -0.38 -20.52
N ASN A 24 -2.40 -1.37 -20.24
CA ASN A 24 -0.96 -1.23 -20.43
C ASN A 24 -0.58 -1.83 -21.80
N PRO A 25 -0.29 -1.01 -22.84
CA PRO A 25 -0.07 -1.48 -24.20
C PRO A 25 1.19 -2.35 -24.39
N THR A 26 2.00 -2.51 -23.37
CA THR A 26 3.26 -3.27 -23.42
C THR A 26 3.18 -4.65 -22.80
N SER A 27 2.07 -5.03 -22.17
CA SER A 27 1.94 -6.36 -21.58
C SER A 27 1.28 -7.34 -22.54
N VAL A 28 1.95 -8.46 -22.76
CA VAL A 28 1.36 -9.70 -23.29
C VAL A 28 0.09 -9.97 -22.48
N VAL A 29 -0.98 -10.45 -23.14
CA VAL A 29 -2.24 -10.82 -22.48
C VAL A 29 -1.92 -11.76 -21.31
N ASN A 30 -1.78 -11.18 -20.15
CA ASN A 30 -1.66 -11.94 -18.92
C ASN A 30 -3.08 -12.16 -18.39
N VAL A 31 -3.30 -13.35 -17.87
CA VAL A 31 -4.45 -13.65 -17.02
C VAL A 31 -4.54 -12.55 -15.96
N ALA A 32 -5.73 -12.05 -15.69
CA ALA A 32 -5.95 -11.01 -14.69
C ALA A 32 -5.24 -11.38 -13.37
N GLU A 33 -4.24 -10.61 -12.98
CA GLU A 33 -3.50 -10.86 -11.75
C GLU A 33 -4.41 -10.58 -10.55
N PHE A 34 -4.37 -11.46 -9.56
CA PHE A 34 -5.10 -11.29 -8.30
C PHE A 34 -4.09 -11.10 -7.17
N GLY A 35 -4.43 -10.24 -6.21
CA GLY A 35 -3.67 -10.06 -4.99
C GLY A 35 -2.64 -8.92 -5.02
N ASN A 36 -2.58 -8.12 -6.08
CA ASN A 36 -1.73 -6.93 -6.11
C ASN A 36 -2.23 -5.89 -5.11
N VAL A 37 -1.33 -5.41 -4.25
CA VAL A 37 -1.64 -4.51 -3.14
C VAL A 37 -0.98 -3.15 -3.35
N MET A 38 -1.69 -2.06 -3.04
CA MET A 38 -1.18 -0.69 -3.00
C MET A 38 -1.15 -0.18 -1.57
N ILE A 39 -0.01 0.37 -1.15
CA ILE A 39 0.10 1.24 0.02
C ILE A 39 0.15 2.70 -0.43
N ILE A 40 -0.78 3.51 0.08
CA ILE A 40 -0.73 4.96 -0.04
C ILE A 40 -0.27 5.51 1.31
N ASP A 41 1.00 5.94 1.36
CA ASP A 41 1.59 6.46 2.60
C ASP A 41 1.23 7.94 2.81
N THR A 42 0.64 8.21 3.95
CA THR A 42 0.20 9.53 4.41
C THR A 42 0.90 9.96 5.69
N GLY A 43 2.08 9.41 5.98
CA GLY A 43 2.92 9.85 7.08
C GLY A 43 3.41 8.80 8.06
N LEU A 44 3.18 7.50 7.83
CA LEU A 44 3.75 6.43 8.67
C LEU A 44 5.25 6.23 8.44
N SER A 45 5.80 6.74 7.34
CA SER A 45 7.25 6.78 7.10
C SER A 45 7.99 7.83 7.94
N LEU A 46 7.26 8.71 8.66
CA LEU A 46 7.86 9.70 9.53
C LEU A 46 8.39 9.07 10.83
N ALA A 47 9.58 9.52 11.25
CA ALA A 47 10.18 9.20 12.52
C ALA A 47 10.68 10.47 13.21
N THR A 48 11.01 10.38 14.50
CA THR A 48 11.59 11.47 15.26
C THR A 48 12.93 11.04 15.84
N VAL A 49 13.99 11.79 15.53
CA VAL A 49 15.35 11.57 16.02
C VAL A 49 15.81 12.83 16.70
N ASN A 50 16.20 12.75 17.97
CA ASN A 50 16.67 13.89 18.77
C ASN A 50 15.74 15.12 18.67
N GLY A 51 14.41 14.90 18.72
CA GLY A 51 13.41 15.97 18.61
C GLY A 51 13.18 16.53 17.21
N GLN A 52 13.90 16.04 16.19
CA GLN A 52 13.73 16.44 14.80
C GLN A 52 13.03 15.34 14.00
N GLN A 53 12.13 15.75 13.11
CA GLN A 53 11.48 14.81 12.20
C GLN A 53 12.44 14.36 11.09
N THR A 54 12.38 13.09 10.78
CA THR A 54 13.05 12.46 9.63
C THR A 54 12.10 11.43 9.00
N GLU A 55 12.56 10.79 7.96
CA GLU A 55 11.84 9.70 7.29
C GLU A 55 12.71 8.48 7.18
N PHE A 56 12.08 7.31 7.15
CA PHE A 56 12.77 6.07 6.86
C PHE A 56 13.14 5.91 5.37
N ALA A 57 12.72 6.80 4.53
CA ALA A 57 13.00 6.78 3.12
C ALA A 57 14.50 6.93 2.83
N GLY A 58 15.09 6.04 2.05
CA GLY A 58 16.48 6.12 1.62
C GLY A 58 17.38 5.05 2.16
N GLY A 59 16.93 3.83 2.18
CA GLY A 59 17.83 2.68 2.17
C GLY A 59 18.86 2.86 1.06
N SER A 60 19.99 2.24 1.20
CA SER A 60 21.19 2.37 0.35
C SER A 60 20.87 2.45 -1.15
N GLY A 61 20.58 3.62 -1.65
CA GLY A 61 20.78 4.12 -3.00
C GLY A 61 20.58 3.24 -4.24
N VAL A 62 19.91 2.11 -4.16
CA VAL A 62 19.97 1.11 -5.24
C VAL A 62 18.82 1.19 -6.24
N LYS A 63 17.71 1.79 -5.92
CA LYS A 63 16.66 1.99 -6.93
C LYS A 63 15.95 3.31 -6.74
N GLY A 64 16.52 4.29 -7.31
CA GLY A 64 15.70 5.43 -7.67
C GLY A 64 15.43 6.37 -6.54
N GLU A 65 15.43 7.45 -6.99
CA GLU A 65 14.95 8.68 -6.48
C GLU A 65 13.61 8.44 -5.81
N LEU A 66 13.63 8.16 -4.52
CA LEU A 66 12.48 8.34 -3.66
C LEU A 66 12.02 9.77 -3.85
N ASN A 67 10.80 9.94 -4.28
CA ASN A 67 10.14 11.25 -4.38
C ASN A 67 10.56 12.13 -5.55
N GLN A 68 10.25 11.68 -6.72
CA GLN A 68 10.10 12.58 -7.86
C GLN A 68 8.67 13.11 -7.97
N GLY A 69 8.10 13.53 -6.85
CA GLY A 69 6.76 14.09 -6.80
C GLY A 69 5.65 13.04 -6.57
N LEU A 70 4.42 13.53 -6.53
CA LEU A 70 3.19 12.77 -6.22
C LEU A 70 2.84 11.66 -7.21
N LYS A 71 3.50 11.61 -8.36
CA LYS A 71 3.23 10.65 -9.45
C LYS A 71 4.18 9.45 -9.46
N SER A 72 5.11 9.36 -8.50
CA SER A 72 6.04 8.23 -8.46
C SER A 72 5.44 7.05 -7.72
N VAL A 73 5.19 5.98 -8.46
CA VAL A 73 4.75 4.70 -7.94
C VAL A 73 5.88 3.70 -8.04
N TYR A 74 6.15 3.01 -6.94
CA TYR A 74 7.20 1.99 -6.84
C TYR A 74 6.57 0.61 -6.72
N GLN A 75 7.13 -0.37 -7.43
CA GLN A 75 6.68 -1.76 -7.39
C GLN A 75 7.74 -2.65 -6.76
N PHE A 76 7.30 -3.56 -5.92
CA PHE A 76 8.12 -4.55 -5.23
C PHE A 76 7.48 -5.93 -5.34
N ASP A 77 8.30 -6.94 -5.64
CA ASP A 77 7.87 -8.33 -5.75
C ASP A 77 8.23 -9.15 -4.49
N ASN A 78 8.97 -8.54 -3.56
CA ASN A 78 9.35 -9.15 -2.28
C ASN A 78 9.60 -8.10 -1.20
N TYR A 79 9.64 -8.55 0.05
CA TYR A 79 9.84 -7.67 1.20
C TYR A 79 11.26 -7.12 1.30
N GLU A 80 12.27 -7.90 0.93
CA GLU A 80 13.68 -7.51 1.06
C GLU A 80 14.00 -6.29 0.18
N ASP A 81 13.48 -6.25 -1.04
CA ASP A 81 13.61 -5.10 -1.94
C ASP A 81 12.88 -3.88 -1.39
N PHE A 82 11.69 -4.07 -0.81
CA PHE A 82 10.95 -2.99 -0.15
C PHE A 82 11.71 -2.45 1.06
N LEU A 83 12.23 -3.33 1.91
CA LEU A 83 13.01 -2.95 3.09
C LEU A 83 14.29 -2.21 2.70
N ALA A 84 15.00 -2.68 1.68
CA ALA A 84 16.20 -2.00 1.16
C ALA A 84 15.88 -0.59 0.64
N PHE A 85 14.69 -0.42 0.05
CA PHE A 85 14.20 0.87 -0.43
C PHE A 85 13.77 1.80 0.72
N MET A 86 12.96 1.32 1.66
CA MET A 86 12.39 2.12 2.76
C MET A 86 13.35 2.29 3.95
N GLY A 87 14.23 1.35 4.17
CA GLY A 87 15.13 1.36 5.32
C GLY A 87 14.48 0.98 6.66
N GLY A 88 13.23 0.53 6.66
CA GLY A 88 12.51 0.10 7.86
C GLY A 88 11.36 1.02 8.28
N GLY A 89 11.01 1.00 9.57
CA GLY A 89 9.95 1.81 10.17
C GLY A 89 8.55 1.21 10.04
N LEU A 90 7.53 1.98 10.45
CA LEU A 90 6.14 1.50 10.51
C LEU A 90 5.60 1.03 9.15
N VAL A 91 5.97 1.70 8.07
CA VAL A 91 5.59 1.28 6.71
C VAL A 91 6.31 0.00 6.32
N GLY A 92 7.57 -0.17 6.73
CA GLY A 92 8.31 -1.42 6.56
C GLY A 92 7.64 -2.60 7.25
N ASP A 93 7.21 -2.41 8.48
CA ASP A 93 6.50 -3.45 9.25
C ASP A 93 5.16 -3.82 8.60
N ILE A 94 4.39 -2.82 8.13
CA ILE A 94 3.14 -3.03 7.39
C ILE A 94 3.39 -3.82 6.11
N ALA A 95 4.40 -3.44 5.33
CA ALA A 95 4.78 -4.15 4.11
C ALA A 95 5.20 -5.60 4.40
N TYR A 96 5.94 -5.82 5.50
CA TYR A 96 6.24 -7.18 5.92
C TYR A 96 4.98 -8.02 6.15
N LYS A 97 3.97 -7.45 6.84
CA LYS A 97 2.69 -8.16 7.08
C LYS A 97 1.88 -8.39 5.80
N ILE A 98 2.06 -7.57 4.79
CA ILE A 98 1.45 -7.77 3.48
C ILE A 98 2.11 -8.93 2.73
N PHE A 99 3.44 -9.01 2.73
CA PHE A 99 4.17 -10.11 2.09
C PHE A 99 4.18 -11.41 2.93
N THR A 100 4.22 -11.27 4.25
CA THR A 100 4.30 -12.40 5.19
C THR A 100 3.25 -12.22 6.30
N PRO A 101 1.97 -12.44 5.99
CA PRO A 101 0.88 -12.19 6.94
C PRO A 101 0.95 -13.12 8.16
N ARG A 102 1.49 -14.33 7.96
CA ARG A 102 1.73 -15.35 8.97
C ARG A 102 2.77 -16.35 8.47
N ASP A 103 3.49 -16.98 9.37
CA ASP A 103 4.45 -18.04 9.03
C ASP A 103 3.79 -19.16 8.21
N GLY A 104 4.40 -19.47 7.08
CA GLY A 104 3.93 -20.52 6.15
C GLY A 104 2.70 -20.15 5.32
N VAL A 105 2.25 -18.88 5.33
CA VAL A 105 1.17 -18.38 4.49
C VAL A 105 1.72 -17.35 3.52
N ALA A 106 1.50 -17.56 2.23
CA ALA A 106 1.86 -16.61 1.21
C ALA A 106 1.05 -15.31 1.38
N GLY A 107 1.71 -14.17 1.20
CA GLY A 107 1.08 -12.86 1.15
C GLY A 107 0.91 -12.36 -0.27
N ALA A 108 0.85 -11.04 -0.42
CA ALA A 108 0.68 -10.39 -1.72
C ALA A 108 1.79 -10.78 -2.71
N PRO A 109 1.46 -11.08 -3.97
CA PRO A 109 2.46 -11.34 -5.00
C PRO A 109 3.23 -10.09 -5.38
N LYS A 110 2.60 -8.92 -5.31
CA LYS A 110 3.20 -7.61 -5.62
C LYS A 110 2.69 -6.55 -4.67
N LEU A 111 3.59 -5.65 -4.28
CA LEU A 111 3.30 -4.46 -3.50
C LEU A 111 3.66 -3.22 -4.30
N PHE A 112 2.70 -2.34 -4.49
CA PHE A 112 2.89 -1.00 -5.00
C PHE A 112 2.90 0.00 -3.85
N TYR A 113 3.75 1.00 -3.95
CA TYR A 113 3.88 2.04 -2.94
C TYR A 113 3.87 3.41 -3.59
N VAL A 114 3.07 4.31 -3.05
CA VAL A 114 3.07 5.73 -3.42
C VAL A 114 3.06 6.58 -2.16
N ARG A 115 3.82 7.66 -2.18
CA ARG A 115 3.87 8.62 -1.09
C ARG A 115 3.02 9.85 -1.44
N ALA A 116 1.96 10.06 -0.68
CA ALA A 116 1.05 11.19 -0.84
C ALA A 116 1.63 12.45 -0.19
N ALA A 117 2.77 12.97 -0.71
CA ALA A 117 3.46 14.11 -0.14
C ALA A 117 4.14 14.96 -1.22
N THR A 118 4.27 16.26 -0.96
CA THR A 118 5.17 17.15 -1.70
C THR A 118 6.51 17.23 -0.97
N THR A 119 7.61 17.26 -1.72
CA THR A 119 8.95 17.17 -1.16
C THR A 119 9.87 18.23 -1.74
N THR A 120 10.88 18.60 -0.97
CA THR A 120 12.03 19.41 -1.43
C THR A 120 13.34 18.72 -1.08
N ALA A 121 14.35 18.94 -1.90
CA ALA A 121 15.65 18.32 -1.71
C ALA A 121 16.47 19.01 -0.60
N ALA A 122 17.10 18.21 0.26
CA ALA A 122 18.11 18.67 1.19
C ALA A 122 19.42 19.06 0.46
N LYS A 123 20.18 20.00 1.02
CA LYS A 123 21.43 20.48 0.43
C LYS A 123 22.53 20.55 1.46
N ILE A 124 23.75 20.18 1.03
CA ILE A 124 24.99 20.46 1.77
C ILE A 124 25.67 21.60 1.03
N THR A 125 25.99 22.68 1.73
CA THR A 125 26.72 23.82 1.15
C THR A 125 28.06 23.97 1.83
N LEU A 126 29.11 23.56 1.13
CA LEU A 126 30.50 23.80 1.58
C LEU A 126 30.91 25.23 1.17
N THR A 127 31.09 26.10 2.15
CA THR A 127 31.50 27.51 1.91
C THR A 127 32.98 27.66 2.01
N LEU A 128 33.61 28.04 0.90
CA LEU A 128 35.01 28.32 0.76
C LEU A 128 35.34 29.81 1.04
N SER A 129 36.50 30.27 0.61
CA SER A 129 36.90 31.67 0.73
C SER A 129 36.03 32.56 -0.18
N GLU A 130 35.83 33.82 0.19
CA GLU A 130 35.13 34.86 -0.60
C GLU A 130 33.69 34.50 -0.97
N GLY A 131 33.03 33.64 -0.18
CA GLY A 131 31.63 33.23 -0.46
C GLY A 131 31.46 32.28 -1.64
N ASN A 132 32.56 31.69 -2.11
CA ASN A 132 32.52 30.61 -3.11
C ASN A 132 31.99 29.33 -2.47
N THR A 133 31.20 28.54 -3.21
CA THR A 133 30.53 27.37 -2.66
C THR A 133 30.61 26.16 -3.58
N LEU A 134 30.66 24.97 -2.97
CA LEU A 134 30.37 23.69 -3.58
C LEU A 134 29.10 23.14 -2.92
N VAL A 135 28.08 22.87 -3.72
CA VAL A 135 26.74 22.47 -3.22
C VAL A 135 26.40 21.08 -3.72
N PHE A 136 26.03 20.22 -2.79
CA PHE A 136 25.48 18.88 -3.06
C PHE A 136 23.99 18.91 -2.75
N THR A 137 23.15 18.79 -3.76
CA THR A 137 21.70 18.69 -3.61
C THR A 137 21.29 17.22 -3.65
N CYS A 138 20.68 16.73 -2.59
CA CYS A 138 20.22 15.34 -2.54
C CYS A 138 19.26 15.04 -3.68
N LYS A 139 19.46 13.92 -4.36
CA LYS A 139 18.51 13.43 -5.36
C LYS A 139 17.24 12.90 -4.72
N ASN A 140 17.38 12.25 -3.54
CA ASN A 140 16.25 11.90 -2.71
C ASN A 140 15.71 13.14 -2.02
N GLU A 141 14.53 13.57 -2.44
CA GLU A 141 13.86 14.68 -1.80
C GLU A 141 13.23 14.27 -0.47
N GLY A 142 12.91 15.24 0.36
CA GLY A 142 12.23 15.02 1.63
C GLY A 142 13.14 15.10 2.85
N LEU A 143 12.56 14.78 3.99
CA LEU A 143 13.23 14.86 5.30
C LEU A 143 14.39 13.87 5.45
N ALA A 144 14.36 12.75 4.73
CA ALA A 144 15.40 11.72 4.80
C ALA A 144 16.80 12.21 4.39
N GLY A 145 16.86 13.24 3.53
CA GLY A 145 18.11 13.87 3.12
C GLY A 145 18.74 14.75 4.18
N ASN A 146 17.96 15.28 5.13
CA ASN A 146 18.46 16.16 6.18
C ASN A 146 19.39 15.42 7.13
N GLY A 147 20.57 16.00 7.36
CA GLY A 147 21.53 15.49 8.33
C GLY A 147 21.08 15.79 9.76
N ILE A 148 20.95 14.75 10.59
CA ILE A 148 20.72 14.88 12.03
C ILE A 148 21.93 14.30 12.75
N ALA A 149 22.60 15.12 13.57
CA ALA A 149 23.74 14.70 14.38
C ALA A 149 23.38 14.67 15.87
N VAL A 150 23.89 13.67 16.56
CA VAL A 150 23.87 13.57 18.02
C VAL A 150 25.29 13.47 18.50
N ASP A 151 25.69 14.35 19.42
CA ASP A 151 27.08 14.47 19.93
C ASP A 151 28.14 14.61 18.80
N GLY A 152 27.77 15.37 17.75
CA GLY A 152 28.66 15.60 16.59
C GLY A 152 28.72 14.44 15.58
N ILE A 153 28.03 13.33 15.86
CA ILE A 153 27.99 12.13 15.00
C ILE A 153 26.73 12.17 14.15
N VAL A 154 26.87 12.10 12.82
CA VAL A 154 25.72 12.02 11.89
C VAL A 154 24.99 10.71 12.11
N LYS A 155 23.75 10.78 12.55
CA LYS A 155 22.90 9.60 12.79
C LYS A 155 21.93 9.32 11.65
N VAL A 156 21.53 10.38 10.95
CA VAL A 156 20.55 10.31 9.86
C VAL A 156 20.96 11.27 8.74
N GLY A 157 20.59 10.93 7.51
CA GLY A 157 20.78 11.78 6.34
C GLY A 157 22.24 11.98 5.97
N TYR A 158 22.56 13.11 5.40
CA TYR A 158 23.87 13.36 4.82
C TYR A 158 24.60 14.52 5.49
N ALA A 159 25.93 14.43 5.44
CA ALA A 159 26.84 15.52 5.77
C ALA A 159 28.05 15.47 4.85
N ALA A 160 28.80 16.58 4.79
CA ALA A 160 30.10 16.61 4.16
C ALA A 160 31.07 17.37 5.05
N LYS A 161 32.37 17.05 4.93
CA LYS A 161 33.45 17.80 5.53
C LYS A 161 34.65 17.86 4.58
N VAL A 162 35.53 18.81 4.80
CA VAL A 162 36.79 18.94 4.08
C VAL A 162 37.92 18.81 5.09
N VAL A 163 38.72 17.77 4.93
CA VAL A 163 39.84 17.48 5.83
C VAL A 163 41.18 17.75 5.14
N ALA A 164 42.28 17.86 5.91
CA ALA A 164 43.60 17.95 5.34
C ALA A 164 43.90 16.71 4.48
N GLY A 165 44.50 16.92 3.33
CA GLY A 165 44.99 15.85 2.47
C GLY A 165 46.35 15.30 2.93
N ASP A 166 46.85 14.31 2.21
CA ASP A 166 48.14 13.68 2.49
C ASP A 166 49.30 14.59 2.05
N ALA A 167 49.11 15.37 0.97
CA ALA A 167 50.06 16.35 0.50
C ALA A 167 49.83 17.71 1.14
N SER A 168 50.95 18.43 1.43
CA SER A 168 50.87 19.77 2.00
C SER A 168 50.06 20.73 1.14
N GLY A 169 49.09 21.42 1.75
CA GLY A 169 48.21 22.37 1.08
C GLY A 169 47.13 21.75 0.22
N LYS A 170 46.96 20.44 0.28
CA LYS A 170 45.84 19.70 -0.35
C LYS A 170 44.80 19.29 0.69
N PHE A 171 43.60 18.98 0.19
CA PHE A 171 42.44 18.65 1.01
C PHE A 171 41.66 17.50 0.39
N LYS A 172 40.95 16.75 1.22
CA LYS A 172 40.02 15.69 0.82
C LYS A 172 38.61 16.08 1.21
N VAL A 173 37.66 15.85 0.28
CA VAL A 173 36.24 16.01 0.53
C VAL A 173 35.65 14.65 0.91
N GLN A 174 35.05 14.58 2.06
CA GLN A 174 34.37 13.38 2.56
C GLN A 174 32.86 13.60 2.58
N ILE A 175 32.11 12.66 2.00
CA ILE A 175 30.65 12.60 2.13
C ILE A 175 30.30 11.52 3.16
N ILE A 176 29.48 11.91 4.11
CA ILE A 176 29.09 11.08 5.25
C ILE A 176 27.59 10.81 5.15
N LYS A 177 27.19 9.57 5.35
CA LYS A 177 25.78 9.16 5.48
C LYS A 177 25.55 8.56 6.85
N GLY A 178 24.54 9.09 7.57
CA GLY A 178 23.97 8.45 8.74
C GLY A 178 22.87 7.52 8.31
N THR A 179 22.96 6.25 8.67
CA THR A 179 21.87 5.30 8.45
C THR A 179 21.03 5.26 9.72
N TYR A 180 19.82 5.80 9.65
CA TYR A 180 18.90 5.70 10.77
C TYR A 180 18.50 4.24 10.97
N LYS A 181 18.88 3.75 12.13
CA LYS A 181 18.37 2.52 12.67
C LYS A 181 17.51 2.91 13.86
N GLY A 182 16.27 3.35 13.58
CA GLY A 182 15.35 3.82 14.59
C GLY A 182 15.11 2.75 15.65
N ALA A 183 14.84 3.16 16.87
CA ALA A 183 14.27 2.21 17.83
C ALA A 183 12.94 1.74 17.28
N ASP A 184 12.79 0.43 17.09
CA ASP A 184 11.50 -0.16 16.86
C ASP A 184 10.67 0.02 18.12
N GLU A 185 9.78 0.98 18.07
CA GLU A 185 8.92 1.32 19.19
C GLU A 185 8.03 0.14 19.60
N TYR A 186 7.79 -0.80 18.67
CA TYR A 186 6.86 -1.89 18.86
C TYR A 186 7.54 -3.23 19.16
N GLY A 187 8.87 -3.28 19.19
CA GLY A 187 9.60 -4.52 19.43
C GLY A 187 9.41 -5.59 18.36
N GLU A 188 8.95 -5.20 17.18
CA GLU A 188 8.76 -6.12 16.07
C GLU A 188 10.08 -6.65 15.51
N PRO A 189 10.09 -7.90 14.95
CA PRO A 189 11.32 -8.50 14.45
C PRO A 189 11.92 -7.78 13.25
N TYR A 190 11.21 -6.81 12.66
CA TYR A 190 11.52 -6.32 11.33
C TYR A 190 12.26 -4.99 11.32
N GLY A 191 12.37 -4.31 12.41
CA GLY A 191 12.88 -2.98 12.34
C GLY A 191 13.56 -2.46 13.59
N ALA A 192 13.88 -3.29 14.55
CA ALA A 192 14.49 -2.84 15.79
C ALA A 192 15.87 -2.25 15.55
N TYR A 193 15.85 -1.04 15.09
CA TYR A 193 17.06 -0.26 14.93
C TYR A 193 17.23 0.65 16.13
N SER A 194 18.34 0.52 16.81
CA SER A 194 18.74 1.44 17.88
C SER A 194 19.54 2.59 17.30
N LEU A 195 19.24 3.81 17.75
CA LEU A 195 20.05 4.98 17.41
C LEU A 195 21.52 4.81 17.84
N ALA A 196 21.77 4.03 18.88
CA ALA A 196 23.12 3.70 19.34
C ALA A 196 23.90 2.87 18.32
N GLU A 197 23.21 2.06 17.50
CA GLU A 197 23.81 1.25 16.45
C GLU A 197 24.03 2.01 15.14
N SER A 198 23.48 3.23 15.02
CA SER A 198 23.69 4.09 13.85
C SER A 198 25.10 4.62 13.84
N THR A 199 25.96 4.04 13.03
CA THR A 199 27.31 4.55 12.78
C THR A 199 27.31 5.39 11.51
N PRO A 200 27.96 6.57 11.52
CA PRO A 200 28.12 7.33 10.30
C PRO A 200 29.17 6.64 9.41
N ASP A 201 28.81 6.41 8.17
CA ASP A 201 29.73 5.89 7.17
C ASP A 201 30.24 7.03 6.28
N ILE A 202 31.54 7.09 6.07
CA ILE A 202 32.10 7.85 4.96
C ILE A 202 31.84 7.04 3.71
N ILE A 203 30.81 7.45 2.93
CA ILE A 203 30.37 6.70 1.76
C ILE A 203 31.27 6.93 0.54
N THR A 204 31.99 8.06 0.51
CA THR A 204 33.03 8.34 -0.46
C THR A 204 34.00 9.43 0.04
N GLU A 205 35.23 9.38 -0.41
CA GLU A 205 36.29 10.36 -0.12
C GLU A 205 37.05 10.66 -1.41
N SER A 206 37.37 11.93 -1.63
CA SER A 206 38.20 12.34 -2.77
C SER A 206 39.66 11.99 -2.55
N GLU A 207 40.42 11.98 -3.62
CA GLU A 207 41.87 12.17 -3.59
C GLU A 207 42.23 13.57 -3.09
N ASP A 208 43.56 13.89 -3.05
CA ASP A 208 44.06 15.18 -2.66
C ASP A 208 43.75 16.27 -3.70
N LEU A 209 42.92 17.22 -3.33
CA LEU A 209 42.42 18.31 -4.17
C LEU A 209 42.96 19.66 -3.66
N GLY A 210 43.16 20.63 -4.54
CA GLY A 210 43.66 21.96 -4.20
C GLY A 210 42.65 23.08 -4.45
N THR A 211 41.78 22.93 -5.41
CA THR A 211 40.89 23.98 -5.92
C THR A 211 39.44 23.58 -5.98
N LEU A 212 38.54 24.58 -6.08
CA LEU A 212 37.13 24.38 -6.25
C LEU A 212 36.82 23.63 -7.57
N ALA A 213 37.59 23.89 -8.65
CA ALA A 213 37.43 23.19 -9.91
C ALA A 213 37.69 21.68 -9.77
N GLU A 214 38.82 21.32 -9.14
CA GLU A 214 39.19 19.92 -8.88
C GLU A 214 38.13 19.22 -8.02
N ALA A 215 37.62 19.89 -6.98
CA ALA A 215 36.60 19.33 -6.11
C ALA A 215 35.25 19.14 -6.83
N TYR A 216 34.88 20.06 -7.70
CA TYR A 216 33.65 19.93 -8.50
C TYR A 216 33.78 18.80 -9.54
N GLU A 217 34.92 18.73 -10.23
CA GLU A 217 35.19 17.68 -11.22
C GLU A 217 35.17 16.27 -10.58
N TRP A 218 35.82 16.12 -9.42
CA TRP A 218 35.73 14.90 -8.65
C TRP A 218 34.26 14.59 -8.29
N ALA A 219 33.53 15.54 -7.73
CA ALA A 219 32.16 15.31 -7.27
C ALA A 219 31.18 14.93 -8.38
N VAL A 220 31.37 15.45 -9.59
CA VAL A 220 30.53 15.10 -10.76
C VAL A 220 30.87 13.71 -11.30
N ASN A 221 32.13 13.28 -11.22
CA ASN A 221 32.62 12.03 -11.79
C ASN A 221 32.57 10.85 -10.79
N ASP A 222 32.54 11.11 -9.49
CA ASP A 222 32.46 10.07 -8.47
C ASP A 222 31.08 9.38 -8.53
N LYS A 223 31.11 8.04 -8.66
CA LYS A 223 29.88 7.24 -8.83
C LYS A 223 28.93 7.32 -7.63
N VAL A 224 29.47 7.42 -6.41
CA VAL A 224 28.67 7.49 -5.18
C VAL A 224 28.05 8.86 -5.05
N VAL A 225 28.80 9.92 -5.33
CA VAL A 225 28.27 11.29 -5.35
C VAL A 225 27.21 11.41 -6.43
N ALA A 226 27.51 11.00 -7.66
CA ALA A 226 26.57 11.06 -8.78
C ALA A 226 25.30 10.24 -8.56
N ALA A 227 25.36 9.15 -7.80
CA ALA A 227 24.17 8.36 -7.44
C ALA A 227 23.26 9.09 -6.43
N ASN A 228 23.83 9.90 -5.52
CA ASN A 228 23.08 10.47 -4.40
C ASN A 228 22.80 11.98 -4.54
N PHE A 229 23.58 12.71 -5.37
CA PHE A 229 23.52 14.17 -5.42
C PHE A 229 23.58 14.73 -6.84
N ASN A 230 22.92 15.87 -7.01
CA ASN A 230 23.20 16.82 -8.07
C ASN A 230 24.18 17.85 -7.52
N VAL A 231 25.30 18.06 -8.21
CA VAL A 231 26.38 18.92 -7.74
C VAL A 231 26.40 20.23 -8.52
N SER A 232 26.58 21.34 -7.82
CA SER A 232 26.79 22.65 -8.41
C SER A 232 27.87 23.43 -7.68
N LYS A 233 28.53 24.36 -8.36
CA LYS A 233 29.49 25.27 -7.78
C LYS A 233 29.16 26.71 -8.08
N LYS A 234 29.61 27.62 -7.19
CA LYS A 234 29.54 29.06 -7.40
C LYS A 234 30.90 29.65 -7.01
N GLY A 235 31.47 30.43 -7.89
CA GLY A 235 32.74 31.16 -7.66
C GLY A 235 33.82 30.80 -8.66
N ALA A 236 35.04 31.34 -8.43
CA ALA A 236 36.17 31.14 -9.32
C ALA A 236 36.77 29.74 -9.18
N ASP A 237 37.09 29.13 -10.31
CA ASP A 237 37.64 27.78 -10.39
C ASP A 237 38.98 27.61 -9.64
N SER A 238 39.80 28.68 -9.57
CA SER A 238 41.07 28.74 -8.86
C SER A 238 40.95 28.90 -7.34
N THR A 239 39.71 29.02 -6.81
CA THR A 239 39.51 29.16 -5.36
C THR A 239 40.13 27.99 -4.62
N ALA A 240 41.05 28.28 -3.71
CA ALA A 240 41.69 27.26 -2.90
C ALA A 240 40.70 26.59 -1.93
N LEU A 241 40.84 25.27 -1.80
CA LEU A 241 40.15 24.54 -0.75
C LEU A 241 40.75 24.89 0.62
N LYS A 242 39.93 24.73 1.64
CA LYS A 242 40.34 24.86 3.04
C LYS A 242 39.63 23.80 3.86
N ALA A 243 40.15 23.48 5.02
CA ALA A 243 39.47 22.62 5.96
C ALA A 243 38.08 23.20 6.33
N ILE A 244 37.07 22.39 6.27
CA ILE A 244 35.68 22.73 6.65
C ILE A 244 35.21 21.65 7.61
N ALA A 245 34.75 22.07 8.78
CA ALA A 245 34.11 21.20 9.73
C ALA A 245 32.85 20.54 9.11
N GLN A 246 32.39 19.50 9.73
CA GLN A 246 31.19 18.79 9.25
C GLN A 246 29.99 19.73 9.04
N VAL A 247 29.48 19.75 7.83
CA VAL A 247 28.26 20.47 7.42
C VAL A 247 27.17 19.48 7.15
N LEU A 248 26.06 19.60 7.86
CA LEU A 248 24.88 18.76 7.66
C LEU A 248 24.07 19.20 6.44
N ALA A 249 23.48 18.27 5.74
CA ALA A 249 22.46 18.58 4.74
C ALA A 249 21.22 19.17 5.42
N THR A 250 20.65 20.20 4.83
CA THR A 250 19.47 20.90 5.37
C THR A 250 18.52 21.34 4.27
N GLY A 251 17.29 21.73 4.63
CA GLY A 251 16.29 22.28 3.71
C GLY A 251 15.44 21.25 2.96
N GLY A 252 15.65 19.97 3.23
CA GLY A 252 14.71 18.94 2.79
C GLY A 252 13.41 19.04 3.58
N THR A 253 12.29 18.97 2.89
CA THR A 253 10.96 18.96 3.51
C THR A 253 10.09 17.87 2.92
N THR A 254 9.20 17.33 3.73
CA THR A 254 8.12 16.46 3.31
C THR A 254 6.83 16.99 3.91
N VAL A 255 5.92 17.37 3.05
CA VAL A 255 4.60 17.84 3.42
C VAL A 255 3.59 16.85 2.87
N PHE A 256 2.99 16.05 3.75
CA PHE A 256 1.93 15.13 3.35
C PHE A 256 0.70 15.90 2.91
N LEU A 257 0.04 15.37 1.88
CA LEU A 257 -1.15 15.99 1.30
C LEU A 257 -2.26 16.12 2.33
N ASN A 258 -2.95 17.24 2.28
CA ASN A 258 -4.22 17.41 2.98
C ASN A 258 -5.31 16.60 2.29
N ASP A 259 -6.38 16.31 3.04
CA ASP A 259 -7.49 15.46 2.63
C ASP A 259 -8.20 15.85 1.29
N GLY A 260 -7.79 16.93 0.64
CA GLY A 260 -8.32 17.42 -0.62
C GLY A 260 -7.46 17.19 -1.88
N GLU A 261 -6.19 16.87 -1.71
CA GLU A 261 -5.19 17.05 -2.77
C GLU A 261 -4.68 15.72 -3.38
N TYR A 262 -5.57 14.72 -3.50
CA TYR A 262 -5.20 13.37 -3.96
C TYR A 262 -5.27 13.15 -5.47
N ALA A 263 -5.62 14.16 -6.27
CA ALA A 263 -5.85 13.99 -7.70
C ALA A 263 -4.62 13.43 -8.44
N ASP A 264 -3.43 13.95 -8.14
CA ASP A 264 -2.18 13.50 -8.78
C ASP A 264 -1.79 12.07 -8.35
N VAL A 265 -2.07 11.70 -7.09
CA VAL A 265 -1.86 10.33 -6.60
C VAL A 265 -2.79 9.36 -7.30
N LEU A 266 -4.06 9.73 -7.46
CA LEU A 266 -5.06 8.91 -8.12
C LEU A 266 -4.75 8.75 -9.61
N GLU A 267 -4.29 9.81 -10.28
CA GLU A 267 -3.81 9.74 -11.67
C GLU A 267 -2.63 8.78 -11.81
N ALA A 268 -1.67 8.83 -10.87
CA ALA A 268 -0.48 7.96 -10.90
C ALA A 268 -0.81 6.47 -10.75
N ILE A 269 -1.89 6.13 -10.05
CA ILE A 269 -2.30 4.74 -9.82
C ILE A 269 -3.41 4.26 -10.77
N GLU A 270 -3.95 5.14 -11.61
CA GLU A 270 -5.09 4.83 -12.49
C GLU A 270 -4.79 3.66 -13.43
N GLU A 271 -3.56 3.58 -13.92
CA GLU A 271 -3.14 2.56 -14.87
C GLU A 271 -2.68 1.23 -14.25
N LEU A 272 -2.70 1.11 -12.95
CA LEU A 272 -2.20 -0.10 -12.28
C LEU A 272 -3.28 -1.16 -12.16
N ASP A 273 -2.87 -2.42 -12.34
CA ASP A 273 -3.72 -3.57 -12.06
C ASP A 273 -3.65 -3.92 -10.57
N LEU A 274 -4.57 -3.37 -9.79
CA LEU A 274 -4.63 -3.51 -8.34
C LEU A 274 -5.81 -4.37 -7.91
N THR A 275 -5.68 -5.02 -6.76
CA THR A 275 -6.78 -5.74 -6.11
C THR A 275 -7.14 -5.07 -4.79
N PHE A 276 -6.14 -4.63 -4.03
CA PHE A 276 -6.33 -4.09 -2.69
C PHE A 276 -5.60 -2.77 -2.50
N PHE A 277 -6.24 -1.87 -1.72
CA PHE A 277 -5.67 -0.59 -1.29
C PHE A 277 -5.61 -0.52 0.23
N LEU A 278 -4.51 0.01 0.74
CA LEU A 278 -4.36 0.41 2.14
C LEU A 278 -3.79 1.82 2.21
N CYS A 279 -4.55 2.74 2.81
CA CYS A 279 -4.07 4.07 3.12
C CYS A 279 -3.56 4.13 4.56
N THR A 280 -2.33 4.61 4.76
CA THR A 280 -1.69 4.67 6.07
C THR A 280 -2.09 5.91 6.88
N ASN A 281 -3.25 6.48 6.68
CA ASN A 281 -3.68 7.69 7.37
C ASN A 281 -3.66 7.50 8.89
N LYS A 282 -2.79 8.24 9.58
CA LYS A 282 -2.66 8.21 11.05
C LYS A 282 -3.92 8.63 11.79
N ASN A 283 -4.71 9.48 11.15
CA ASN A 283 -5.95 9.98 11.74
C ASN A 283 -7.13 9.01 11.53
N ALA A 284 -6.83 7.80 11.07
CA ALA A 284 -7.82 6.74 10.91
C ALA A 284 -8.64 6.50 12.20
N ALA A 285 -8.07 6.76 13.36
CA ALA A 285 -8.75 6.64 14.65
C ALA A 285 -9.41 7.95 15.14
N SER A 286 -9.14 9.09 14.53
CA SER A 286 -9.52 10.40 15.10
C SER A 286 -10.83 10.97 14.60
N GLY A 287 -11.68 10.19 14.01
CA GLY A 287 -13.00 10.67 13.69
C GLY A 287 -13.47 10.43 12.26
N ALA A 288 -14.76 10.34 12.14
CA ALA A 288 -15.44 10.19 10.86
C ALA A 288 -15.03 11.24 9.80
N GLY A 289 -14.47 12.39 10.23
CA GLY A 289 -14.06 13.46 9.34
C GLY A 289 -12.86 13.10 8.46
N VAL A 290 -11.75 12.77 9.07
CA VAL A 290 -10.47 12.63 8.35
C VAL A 290 -10.40 11.35 7.56
N ASN A 291 -10.86 10.24 8.12
CA ASN A 291 -11.00 9.00 7.37
C ASN A 291 -12.01 9.09 6.25
N ALA A 292 -13.09 9.84 6.47
CA ALA A 292 -14.08 10.11 5.47
C ALA A 292 -13.51 10.91 4.30
N GLU A 293 -12.61 11.86 4.53
CA GLU A 293 -12.06 12.68 3.45
C GLU A 293 -11.01 11.93 2.62
N THR A 294 -9.98 11.35 3.24
CA THR A 294 -8.93 10.65 2.48
C THR A 294 -9.42 9.33 1.91
N ASN A 295 -9.93 8.44 2.76
CA ASN A 295 -10.46 7.16 2.28
C ASN A 295 -11.73 7.34 1.47
N GLY A 296 -12.52 8.39 1.73
CA GLY A 296 -13.69 8.75 0.95
C GLY A 296 -13.35 9.15 -0.47
N LYS A 297 -12.24 9.83 -0.71
CA LYS A 297 -11.77 10.16 -2.07
C LYS A 297 -11.25 8.93 -2.81
N LEU A 298 -10.48 8.08 -2.14
CA LEU A 298 -10.09 6.78 -2.70
C LEU A 298 -11.32 5.93 -3.03
N PHE A 299 -12.30 5.90 -2.16
CA PHE A 299 -13.55 5.20 -2.39
C PHE A 299 -14.37 5.80 -3.54
N THR A 300 -14.42 7.12 -3.64
CA THR A 300 -15.07 7.82 -4.75
C THR A 300 -14.38 7.48 -6.07
N TYR A 301 -13.06 7.47 -6.09
CA TYR A 301 -12.26 7.05 -7.23
C TYR A 301 -12.55 5.60 -7.63
N ILE A 302 -12.50 4.65 -6.69
CA ILE A 302 -12.83 3.24 -6.93
C ILE A 302 -14.24 3.09 -7.53
N LYS A 303 -15.21 3.89 -7.06
CA LYS A 303 -16.59 3.85 -7.55
C LYS A 303 -16.82 4.57 -8.87
N GLN A 304 -16.26 5.78 -9.02
CA GLN A 304 -16.56 6.67 -10.14
C GLN A 304 -15.76 6.33 -11.40
N ASP A 305 -14.55 5.86 -11.23
CA ASP A 305 -13.70 5.51 -12.35
C ASP A 305 -13.92 4.08 -12.85
N ALA A 306 -15.03 3.49 -12.43
CA ALA A 306 -15.48 2.15 -12.86
C ALA A 306 -14.47 1.04 -12.55
N LYS A 307 -13.66 1.22 -11.51
CA LYS A 307 -12.76 0.19 -10.99
C LYS A 307 -13.58 -0.77 -10.12
N PHE A 308 -14.12 -1.83 -10.74
CA PHE A 308 -15.00 -2.79 -10.06
C PHE A 308 -14.24 -3.91 -9.37
N SER A 309 -12.94 -3.99 -9.57
CA SER A 309 -12.10 -5.07 -9.07
C SER A 309 -11.37 -4.74 -7.78
N GLU A 310 -11.21 -3.48 -7.47
CA GLU A 310 -10.44 -3.03 -6.33
C GLU A 310 -11.24 -2.98 -5.05
N HIS A 311 -10.57 -3.34 -3.94
CA HIS A 311 -11.12 -3.33 -2.59
C HIS A 311 -10.22 -2.53 -1.65
N MET A 312 -10.82 -1.73 -0.79
CA MET A 312 -10.12 -0.90 0.16
C MET A 312 -10.22 -1.47 1.57
N PHE A 313 -9.06 -1.63 2.23
CA PHE A 313 -8.99 -1.95 3.64
C PHE A 313 -8.83 -0.67 4.46
N VAL A 314 -9.67 -0.49 5.46
CA VAL A 314 -9.69 0.68 6.32
C VAL A 314 -9.49 0.23 7.77
N PRO A 315 -8.45 0.71 8.46
CA PRO A 315 -8.28 0.45 9.88
C PRO A 315 -9.41 1.14 10.65
N GLY A 316 -10.08 0.39 11.50
CA GLY A 316 -11.10 0.87 12.45
C GLY A 316 -10.50 1.18 13.81
N GLY A 317 -11.34 1.08 14.85
CA GLY A 317 -10.92 1.27 16.23
C GLY A 317 -10.05 0.12 16.77
N GLU A 318 -9.42 0.38 17.91
CA GLU A 318 -8.43 -0.49 18.53
C GLU A 318 -8.97 -1.28 19.71
N ASP A 319 -9.90 -0.69 20.46
CA ASP A 319 -10.43 -1.19 21.73
C ASP A 319 -11.96 -1.37 21.67
N ASP A 320 -12.53 -1.96 22.71
CA ASP A 320 -13.98 -2.13 22.87
C ASP A 320 -14.75 -0.82 22.84
N THR A 321 -14.16 0.27 23.35
CA THR A 321 -14.75 1.61 23.37
C THR A 321 -14.87 2.22 21.97
N ASP A 322 -14.02 1.81 21.04
CA ASP A 322 -13.95 2.32 19.66
C ASP A 322 -14.77 1.47 18.68
N LEU A 323 -15.42 0.42 19.15
CA LEU A 323 -16.15 -0.50 18.29
C LEU A 323 -17.48 0.08 17.81
N PHE A 324 -18.27 0.62 18.75
CA PHE A 324 -19.62 1.15 18.50
C PHE A 324 -19.73 2.61 18.91
N GLY A 325 -20.42 3.40 18.10
CA GLY A 325 -20.65 4.81 18.35
C GLY A 325 -21.10 5.53 17.08
N GLU A 326 -21.57 6.75 17.23
CA GLU A 326 -22.01 7.58 16.09
C GLU A 326 -20.85 8.29 15.40
N SER A 327 -19.75 8.51 16.12
CA SER A 327 -18.53 9.13 15.59
C SER A 327 -17.29 8.40 16.08
N ASN A 328 -16.21 8.44 15.32
CA ASN A 328 -14.89 7.90 15.66
C ASN A 328 -14.87 6.41 16.04
N SER A 329 -15.82 5.63 15.56
CA SER A 329 -15.91 4.20 15.84
C SER A 329 -15.83 3.37 14.55
N SER A 330 -15.45 2.10 14.68
CA SER A 330 -15.48 1.18 13.55
C SER A 330 -16.87 1.10 12.90
N GLN A 331 -17.94 1.20 13.72
CA GLN A 331 -19.32 1.22 13.24
C GLN A 331 -19.63 2.47 12.40
N SER A 332 -19.21 3.64 12.84
CA SER A 332 -19.44 4.89 12.09
C SER A 332 -18.71 4.89 10.75
N ILE A 333 -17.47 4.38 10.72
CA ILE A 333 -16.68 4.22 9.50
C ILE A 333 -17.36 3.22 8.54
N ALA A 334 -17.76 2.05 9.03
CA ALA A 334 -18.43 1.05 8.21
C ALA A 334 -19.76 1.56 7.64
N LYS A 335 -20.54 2.30 8.43
CA LYS A 335 -21.80 2.93 8.00
C LYS A 335 -21.58 4.00 6.94
N TYR A 336 -20.49 4.76 7.04
CA TYR A 336 -20.15 5.79 6.06
C TYR A 336 -19.91 5.20 4.67
N PHE A 337 -19.14 4.13 4.57
CA PHE A 337 -18.83 3.51 3.28
C PHE A 337 -19.98 2.68 2.73
N ASN A 338 -20.58 1.83 3.55
CA ASN A 338 -21.68 0.93 3.18
C ASN A 338 -21.52 0.32 1.78
N SER A 339 -20.41 -0.35 1.53
CA SER A 339 -20.00 -0.87 0.22
C SER A 339 -19.44 -2.28 0.31
N ASP A 340 -19.64 -3.06 -0.74
CA ASP A 340 -19.02 -4.37 -0.91
C ASP A 340 -17.52 -4.31 -1.30
N GLN A 341 -17.01 -3.12 -1.64
CA GLN A 341 -15.61 -2.89 -1.96
C GLN A 341 -14.79 -2.34 -0.79
N VAL A 342 -15.39 -2.17 0.38
CA VAL A 342 -14.70 -1.63 1.55
C VAL A 342 -14.78 -2.59 2.72
N VAL A 343 -13.63 -2.82 3.35
CA VAL A 343 -13.46 -3.67 4.54
C VAL A 343 -12.97 -2.79 5.69
N VAL A 344 -13.75 -2.69 6.75
CA VAL A 344 -13.31 -2.05 8.00
C VAL A 344 -12.85 -3.14 8.96
N VAL A 345 -11.60 -3.04 9.39
CA VAL A 345 -10.96 -3.98 10.32
C VAL A 345 -10.93 -3.38 11.72
N HIS A 346 -11.32 -4.14 12.73
CA HIS A 346 -11.30 -3.72 14.13
C HIS A 346 -10.42 -4.62 14.98
N GLY A 347 -9.63 -4.03 15.88
CA GLY A 347 -8.82 -4.70 16.89
C GLY A 347 -7.33 -4.38 16.77
N ALA A 348 -6.69 -4.25 17.92
CA ALA A 348 -5.27 -3.93 18.05
C ALA A 348 -4.47 -5.17 18.44
N PRO A 349 -3.50 -5.63 17.62
CA PRO A 349 -2.57 -6.66 18.01
C PRO A 349 -1.71 -6.21 19.22
N VAL A 350 -1.33 -7.16 20.06
CA VAL A 350 -0.38 -6.95 21.16
C VAL A 350 0.81 -7.87 20.94
N VAL A 351 2.00 -7.29 20.94
CA VAL A 351 3.26 -7.99 20.72
C VAL A 351 4.18 -7.86 21.92
N ASN A 352 5.07 -8.84 22.10
CA ASN A 352 6.13 -8.76 23.10
C ASN A 352 7.20 -7.79 22.63
N ARG A 353 7.65 -6.92 23.52
CA ARG A 353 8.77 -6.02 23.24
C ARG A 353 10.07 -6.82 23.17
N LYS A 354 10.94 -6.45 22.22
CA LYS A 354 12.27 -7.09 22.07
C LYS A 354 13.20 -6.84 23.25
N ASP A 355 13.04 -5.71 23.94
CA ASP A 355 13.81 -5.38 25.14
C ASP A 355 13.41 -6.23 26.38
N GLY A 356 12.42 -7.11 26.22
CA GLY A 356 11.89 -7.93 27.30
C GLY A 356 11.01 -7.18 28.31
N ASN A 357 10.78 -5.90 28.12
CA ASN A 357 10.05 -5.04 29.06
C ASN A 357 8.52 -5.05 28.82
N GLY A 358 7.93 -6.24 28.72
CA GLY A 358 6.50 -6.41 28.61
C GLY A 358 5.96 -6.42 27.18
N THR A 359 4.72 -5.97 27.02
CA THR A 359 4.01 -6.00 25.74
C THR A 359 3.71 -4.59 25.24
N LYS A 360 3.51 -4.46 23.94
CA LYS A 360 3.05 -3.22 23.30
C LYS A 360 1.85 -3.48 22.40
N LYS A 361 0.86 -2.60 22.48
CA LYS A 361 -0.30 -2.57 21.58
C LYS A 361 0.11 -1.91 20.26
N LEU A 362 -0.16 -2.59 19.14
CA LEU A 362 0.03 -2.06 17.80
C LEU A 362 -1.26 -1.40 17.29
N PRO A 363 -1.17 -0.35 16.47
CA PRO A 363 -2.33 0.20 15.79
C PRO A 363 -3.06 -0.83 14.91
N THR A 364 -4.37 -0.67 14.75
CA THR A 364 -5.23 -1.58 13.94
C THR A 364 -4.75 -1.75 12.50
N ILE A 365 -4.02 -0.79 11.95
CA ILE A 365 -3.49 -0.87 10.59
C ILE A 365 -2.58 -2.09 10.38
N TYR A 366 -1.89 -2.56 11.42
CA TYR A 366 -1.09 -3.79 11.35
C TYR A 366 -1.96 -5.03 11.14
N LEU A 367 -3.11 -5.08 11.80
CA LEU A 367 -4.07 -6.15 11.59
C LEU A 367 -4.70 -6.07 10.20
N ALA A 368 -5.07 -4.86 9.75
CA ALA A 368 -5.62 -4.65 8.42
C ALA A 368 -4.62 -5.09 7.33
N ALA A 369 -3.36 -4.74 7.47
CA ALA A 369 -2.29 -5.16 6.56
C ALA A 369 -2.10 -6.68 6.53
N ALA A 370 -2.09 -7.33 7.71
CA ALA A 370 -1.94 -8.79 7.80
C ALA A 370 -3.13 -9.54 7.17
N ILE A 371 -4.36 -9.08 7.41
CA ILE A 371 -5.56 -9.69 6.82
C ILE A 371 -5.59 -9.45 5.30
N MET A 372 -5.27 -8.24 4.86
CA MET A 372 -5.19 -7.89 3.45
C MET A 372 -4.11 -8.73 2.73
N GLY A 373 -2.91 -8.83 3.30
CA GLY A 373 -1.83 -9.65 2.76
C GLY A 373 -2.21 -11.13 2.68
N MET A 374 -2.85 -11.67 3.72
CA MET A 374 -3.34 -13.04 3.71
C MET A 374 -4.39 -13.26 2.60
N ASN A 375 -5.31 -12.31 2.42
CA ASN A 375 -6.31 -12.40 1.36
C ASN A 375 -5.68 -12.27 -0.03
N ALA A 376 -4.67 -11.43 -0.19
CA ALA A 376 -3.93 -11.24 -1.43
C ALA A 376 -3.16 -12.49 -1.87
N GLY A 377 -2.69 -13.30 -0.92
CA GLY A 377 -1.99 -14.56 -1.18
C GLY A 377 -2.90 -15.77 -1.40
N MET A 378 -4.23 -15.60 -1.33
CA MET A 378 -5.22 -16.66 -1.52
C MET A 378 -6.04 -16.39 -2.79
N ALA A 379 -6.70 -17.42 -3.32
CA ALA A 379 -7.64 -17.25 -4.42
C ALA A 379 -8.89 -16.46 -3.97
N ALA A 380 -9.51 -15.72 -4.90
CA ALA A 380 -10.63 -14.81 -4.63
C ALA A 380 -11.82 -15.46 -3.90
N GLN A 381 -12.11 -16.73 -4.20
CA GLN A 381 -13.19 -17.50 -3.58
C GLN A 381 -12.85 -18.01 -2.17
N THR A 382 -11.58 -17.94 -1.75
CA THR A 382 -11.16 -18.51 -0.46
C THR A 382 -11.66 -17.62 0.69
N PRO A 383 -12.50 -18.13 1.60
CA PRO A 383 -13.02 -17.32 2.69
C PRO A 383 -11.96 -17.04 3.75
N LEU A 384 -12.01 -15.86 4.33
CA LEU A 384 -11.21 -15.48 5.50
C LEU A 384 -11.75 -16.05 6.82
N THR A 385 -12.98 -16.55 6.85
CA THR A 385 -13.64 -17.08 8.04
C THR A 385 -12.78 -18.15 8.70
N PHE A 386 -12.44 -17.94 9.98
CA PHE A 386 -11.58 -18.78 10.82
C PHE A 386 -10.14 -18.95 10.34
N LYS A 387 -9.70 -18.16 9.39
CA LYS A 387 -8.27 -18.11 9.06
C LYS A 387 -7.50 -17.45 10.21
N GLN A 388 -6.43 -18.09 10.64
CA GLN A 388 -5.58 -17.62 11.72
C GLN A 388 -4.76 -16.42 11.26
N VAL A 389 -4.71 -15.37 12.07
CA VAL A 389 -3.83 -14.21 11.87
C VAL A 389 -2.46 -14.44 12.53
N GLY A 390 -1.44 -13.74 12.05
CA GLY A 390 -0.05 -13.89 12.51
C GLY A 390 0.28 -13.17 13.84
N TYR A 391 -0.70 -13.02 14.73
CA TYR A 391 -0.51 -12.39 16.04
C TYR A 391 -0.94 -13.34 17.17
N GLN A 392 -0.20 -13.30 18.29
CA GLN A 392 -0.43 -14.18 19.44
C GLN A 392 -1.41 -13.59 20.45
N SER A 393 -1.59 -12.26 20.48
CA SER A 393 -2.42 -11.57 21.45
C SER A 393 -3.06 -10.32 20.86
N PHE A 394 -4.18 -9.92 21.45
CA PHE A 394 -4.92 -8.70 21.11
C PHE A 394 -5.30 -7.95 22.37
N ALA A 395 -5.50 -6.65 22.25
CA ALA A 395 -5.84 -5.80 23.37
C ALA A 395 -7.20 -6.15 23.99
N TYR A 396 -8.13 -6.63 23.15
CA TYR A 396 -9.47 -7.01 23.59
C TYR A 396 -10.02 -8.20 22.78
N ASP A 397 -10.73 -9.12 23.45
CA ASP A 397 -11.52 -10.19 22.83
C ASP A 397 -13.01 -9.88 22.95
N LEU A 398 -13.63 -9.59 21.83
CA LEU A 398 -15.05 -9.24 21.76
C LEU A 398 -15.93 -10.37 22.30
N LYS A 399 -16.90 -10.04 23.16
CA LYS A 399 -17.90 -10.98 23.64
C LYS A 399 -18.85 -11.40 22.51
N ARG A 400 -19.53 -12.53 22.69
CA ARG A 400 -20.39 -13.09 21.65
C ARG A 400 -21.39 -12.08 21.07
N LYS A 401 -22.10 -11.33 21.94
CA LYS A 401 -23.10 -10.32 21.49
C LYS A 401 -22.44 -9.16 20.74
N GLU A 402 -21.25 -8.76 21.15
CA GLU A 402 -20.48 -7.70 20.48
C GLU A 402 -20.01 -8.17 19.09
N ARG A 403 -19.52 -9.42 18.98
CA ARG A 403 -19.14 -10.02 17.69
C ARG A 403 -20.33 -10.09 16.72
N GLU A 404 -21.49 -10.55 17.21
CA GLU A 404 -22.70 -10.62 16.40
C GLU A 404 -23.12 -9.23 15.89
N LYS A 405 -23.10 -8.21 16.78
CA LYS A 405 -23.43 -6.83 16.44
C LYS A 405 -22.37 -6.21 15.48
N ALA A 406 -21.09 -6.53 15.66
CA ALA A 406 -20.02 -6.06 14.79
C ALA A 406 -20.16 -6.61 13.37
N LEU A 407 -20.46 -7.90 13.22
CA LEU A 407 -20.74 -8.49 11.90
C LEU A 407 -21.97 -7.88 11.23
N GLN A 408 -23.04 -7.61 11.98
CA GLN A 408 -24.23 -6.93 11.45
C GLN A 408 -23.92 -5.49 11.01
N ALA A 409 -22.94 -4.85 11.66
CA ALA A 409 -22.47 -3.52 11.30
C ALA A 409 -21.42 -3.51 10.16
N GLY A 410 -21.07 -4.66 9.59
CA GLY A 410 -20.07 -4.75 8.51
C GLY A 410 -18.64 -4.53 8.98
N ILE A 411 -18.33 -4.95 10.21
CA ILE A 411 -17.01 -4.80 10.82
C ILE A 411 -16.32 -6.16 10.88
N MET A 412 -15.20 -6.28 10.17
CA MET A 412 -14.32 -7.45 10.27
C MET A 412 -13.50 -7.36 11.55
N HIS A 413 -13.45 -8.46 12.30
CA HIS A 413 -12.70 -8.54 13.56
C HIS A 413 -12.16 -9.94 13.78
N VAL A 414 -11.26 -10.08 14.73
CA VAL A 414 -10.69 -11.36 15.15
C VAL A 414 -11.33 -11.87 16.41
N ARG A 415 -11.20 -13.17 16.66
CA ARG A 415 -11.57 -13.84 17.92
C ARG A 415 -10.58 -14.92 18.29
N ASN A 416 -10.50 -15.23 19.56
CA ASN A 416 -9.74 -16.39 20.03
C ASN A 416 -10.56 -17.66 19.86
N ILE A 417 -9.95 -18.69 19.24
CA ILE A 417 -10.51 -20.04 19.10
C ILE A 417 -9.43 -21.02 19.59
N SER A 418 -9.64 -21.60 20.77
CA SER A 418 -8.74 -22.61 21.34
C SER A 418 -7.26 -22.16 21.40
N GLY A 419 -7.02 -20.87 21.71
CA GLY A 419 -5.68 -20.31 21.81
C GLY A 419 -5.15 -19.65 20.52
N TYR A 420 -5.88 -19.76 19.42
CA TYR A 420 -5.50 -19.15 18.14
C TYR A 420 -6.41 -17.97 17.81
N TRP A 421 -5.81 -16.86 17.40
CA TRP A 421 -6.55 -15.71 16.93
C TRP A 421 -6.87 -15.84 15.45
N CYS A 422 -8.15 -15.82 15.13
CA CYS A 422 -8.65 -16.04 13.78
C CYS A 422 -9.61 -14.92 13.38
N VAL A 423 -9.66 -14.61 12.08
CA VAL A 423 -10.74 -13.76 11.53
C VAL A 423 -12.08 -14.42 11.86
N ASN A 424 -12.99 -13.70 12.49
CA ASN A 424 -14.29 -14.27 12.88
C ASN A 424 -15.14 -14.58 11.65
N GLN A 425 -15.24 -13.65 10.73
CA GLN A 425 -15.86 -13.80 9.40
C GLN A 425 -15.32 -12.71 8.47
N GLY A 426 -15.11 -13.06 7.20
CA GLY A 426 -14.66 -12.12 6.16
C GLY A 426 -15.82 -11.29 5.62
N VAL A 427 -16.09 -10.12 6.21
CA VAL A 427 -17.23 -9.26 5.82
C VAL A 427 -16.77 -7.92 5.26
N THR A 428 -17.57 -7.37 4.34
CA THR A 428 -17.45 -6.00 3.84
C THR A 428 -18.35 -5.06 4.64
N THR A 429 -18.24 -3.76 4.39
CA THR A 429 -19.11 -2.76 5.05
C THR A 429 -20.53 -2.69 4.51
N LEU A 430 -20.85 -3.45 3.47
CA LEU A 430 -22.18 -3.45 2.87
C LEU A 430 -23.26 -3.95 3.86
N GLN A 431 -24.20 -3.08 4.15
CA GLN A 431 -25.29 -3.33 5.10
C GLN A 431 -26.64 -3.17 4.38
N ASN A 432 -27.62 -3.99 4.77
CA ASN A 432 -29.03 -3.83 4.38
C ASN A 432 -29.32 -3.59 2.89
N ASN A 433 -28.62 -4.27 2.00
CA ASN A 433 -28.96 -4.17 0.60
C ASN A 433 -29.91 -5.32 0.22
N LYS A 434 -31.14 -5.00 -0.16
CA LYS A 434 -32.14 -5.96 -0.66
C LYS A 434 -31.67 -6.75 -1.90
N GLN A 435 -30.59 -6.30 -2.53
CA GLN A 435 -29.98 -6.95 -3.70
C GLN A 435 -28.86 -7.91 -3.34
N THR A 436 -28.50 -8.05 -2.06
CA THR A 436 -27.44 -8.95 -1.64
C THR A 436 -27.95 -10.35 -1.37
N ILE A 437 -27.08 -11.32 -1.66
CA ILE A 437 -27.30 -12.75 -1.35
C ILE A 437 -27.23 -13.00 0.16
N ALA A 438 -26.77 -12.02 0.95
CA ALA A 438 -26.68 -12.13 2.39
C ALA A 438 -28.08 -12.23 3.02
N PRO A 439 -28.31 -13.18 3.92
CA PRO A 439 -29.55 -13.27 4.67
C PRO A 439 -29.84 -11.99 5.45
N ASP A 440 -31.11 -11.73 5.76
CA ASP A 440 -31.60 -10.54 6.42
C ASP A 440 -30.64 -9.98 7.49
N GLY A 441 -30.12 -8.76 7.27
CA GLY A 441 -29.31 -8.01 8.22
C GLY A 441 -27.85 -8.44 8.33
N GLN A 442 -27.32 -9.29 7.46
CA GLN A 442 -25.90 -9.62 7.41
C GLN A 442 -25.17 -8.82 6.33
N SER A 443 -23.93 -8.43 6.63
CA SER A 443 -23.03 -7.82 5.66
C SER A 443 -22.57 -8.83 4.61
N LEU A 444 -22.30 -8.35 3.40
CA LEU A 444 -21.83 -9.23 2.32
C LEU A 444 -20.45 -9.81 2.68
N GLU A 445 -20.31 -11.12 2.47
CA GLU A 445 -19.03 -11.80 2.60
C GLU A 445 -18.00 -11.26 1.58
N LEU A 446 -16.80 -10.98 2.02
CA LEU A 446 -15.74 -10.40 1.18
C LEU A 446 -15.41 -11.29 -0.03
N SER A 447 -15.33 -12.61 0.15
CA SER A 447 -15.05 -13.55 -0.95
C SER A 447 -16.09 -13.47 -2.07
N ILE A 448 -17.36 -13.20 -1.77
CA ILE A 448 -18.41 -13.01 -2.79
C ILE A 448 -18.13 -11.74 -3.61
N SER A 449 -17.74 -10.66 -2.95
CA SER A 449 -17.36 -9.41 -3.65
C SER A 449 -16.13 -9.60 -4.53
N LEU A 450 -15.12 -10.32 -4.03
CA LEU A 450 -13.90 -10.63 -4.78
C LEU A 450 -14.18 -11.53 -5.99
N ILE A 451 -15.06 -12.54 -5.85
CA ILE A 451 -15.49 -13.38 -6.99
C ILE A 451 -16.11 -12.50 -8.07
N LYS A 452 -17.05 -11.62 -7.70
CA LYS A 452 -17.69 -10.68 -8.64
C LYS A 452 -16.63 -9.81 -9.34
N ALA A 453 -15.70 -9.26 -8.58
CA ALA A 453 -14.63 -8.42 -9.10
C ALA A 453 -13.72 -9.18 -10.08
N GLN A 454 -13.31 -10.38 -9.72
CA GLN A 454 -12.43 -11.21 -10.55
C GLN A 454 -13.10 -11.61 -11.86
N ILE A 455 -14.37 -12.03 -11.84
CA ILE A 455 -15.12 -12.37 -13.05
C ILE A 455 -15.20 -11.17 -14.00
N ASN A 456 -15.58 -10.00 -13.46
CA ASN A 456 -15.66 -8.78 -14.26
C ASN A 456 -14.31 -8.42 -14.88
N LYS A 457 -13.23 -8.46 -14.10
CA LYS A 457 -11.88 -8.17 -14.55
C LYS A 457 -11.46 -9.09 -15.69
N GLU A 458 -11.67 -10.41 -15.56
CA GLU A 458 -11.33 -11.38 -16.59
C GLU A 458 -12.13 -11.18 -17.88
N LEU A 459 -13.45 -10.96 -17.76
CA LEU A 459 -14.30 -10.71 -18.93
C LEU A 459 -13.93 -9.43 -19.67
N ILE A 460 -13.54 -8.38 -18.93
CA ILE A 460 -13.15 -7.09 -19.49
C ILE A 460 -11.82 -7.21 -20.22
N LEU A 461 -10.78 -7.73 -19.56
CA LEU A 461 -9.44 -7.83 -20.14
C LEU A 461 -9.44 -8.68 -21.41
N GLU A 462 -10.03 -9.86 -21.36
CA GLU A 462 -10.09 -10.74 -22.52
C GLU A 462 -11.06 -10.21 -23.60
N GLY A 463 -12.18 -9.63 -23.20
CA GLY A 463 -13.15 -9.03 -24.12
C GLY A 463 -12.58 -7.82 -24.85
N GLN A 464 -11.82 -6.98 -24.15
CA GLN A 464 -11.15 -5.81 -24.72
C GLN A 464 -10.16 -6.22 -25.82
N VAL A 465 -9.31 -7.19 -25.56
CA VAL A 465 -8.33 -7.68 -26.54
C VAL A 465 -9.02 -8.34 -27.74
N ARG A 466 -10.11 -9.06 -27.51
CA ARG A 466 -10.74 -9.88 -28.53
C ARG A 466 -11.72 -9.12 -29.43
N PHE A 467 -12.41 -8.12 -28.89
CA PHE A 467 -13.53 -7.48 -29.59
C PHE A 467 -13.37 -5.97 -29.81
N THR A 468 -12.69 -5.26 -28.92
CA THR A 468 -12.55 -3.80 -29.04
C THR A 468 -11.67 -3.44 -30.24
N GLY A 469 -12.15 -2.49 -31.05
CA GLY A 469 -11.48 -2.09 -32.29
C GLY A 469 -11.83 -2.92 -33.52
N ASN A 470 -12.57 -4.03 -33.38
CA ASN A 470 -13.03 -4.82 -34.49
C ASN A 470 -14.34 -4.25 -35.08
N THR A 471 -14.62 -4.58 -36.35
CA THR A 471 -15.93 -4.21 -36.95
C THR A 471 -17.05 -5.05 -36.37
N ALA A 472 -18.27 -4.56 -36.40
CA ALA A 472 -19.45 -5.30 -35.93
C ALA A 472 -19.66 -6.67 -36.64
N ALA A 473 -19.13 -6.84 -37.84
CA ALA A 473 -19.14 -8.13 -38.54
C ALA A 473 -18.10 -9.11 -37.97
N GLN A 474 -16.97 -8.62 -37.47
CA GLN A 474 -15.92 -9.43 -36.86
C GLN A 474 -16.24 -9.74 -35.39
N ALA A 475 -16.83 -8.77 -34.67
CA ALA A 475 -17.29 -8.92 -33.30
C ALA A 475 -18.82 -9.01 -33.25
N SER A 476 -19.41 -10.05 -33.84
CA SER A 476 -20.86 -10.20 -33.81
C SER A 476 -21.41 -10.40 -32.39
N PRO A 477 -22.65 -9.99 -32.08
CA PRO A 477 -23.27 -10.22 -30.77
C PRO A 477 -23.26 -11.70 -30.36
N GLU A 478 -23.37 -12.61 -31.34
CA GLU A 478 -23.30 -14.05 -31.10
C GLU A 478 -21.88 -14.49 -30.71
N SER A 479 -20.84 -13.96 -31.36
CA SER A 479 -19.45 -14.27 -31.00
C SER A 479 -19.09 -13.75 -29.59
N VAL A 480 -19.59 -12.57 -29.21
CA VAL A 480 -19.43 -12.00 -27.87
C VAL A 480 -20.17 -12.84 -26.83
N LYS A 481 -21.39 -13.28 -27.14
CA LYS A 481 -22.16 -14.17 -26.28
C LYS A 481 -21.45 -15.50 -26.05
N ASN A 482 -21.03 -16.18 -27.12
CA ASN A 482 -20.32 -17.45 -27.04
C ASN A 482 -19.00 -17.34 -26.25
N PHE A 483 -18.28 -16.24 -26.42
CA PHE A 483 -17.09 -15.95 -25.61
C PHE A 483 -17.45 -15.86 -24.12
N THR A 484 -18.47 -15.06 -23.77
CA THR A 484 -18.89 -14.87 -22.38
C THR A 484 -19.35 -16.19 -21.75
N GLU A 485 -20.16 -16.98 -22.47
CA GLU A 485 -20.61 -18.30 -22.01
C GLU A 485 -19.43 -19.26 -21.80
N THR A 486 -18.48 -19.31 -22.72
CA THR A 486 -17.28 -20.14 -22.61
C THR A 486 -16.42 -19.73 -21.41
N LYS A 487 -16.25 -18.43 -21.20
CA LYS A 487 -15.48 -17.90 -20.06
C LYS A 487 -16.17 -18.24 -18.74
N LEU A 488 -17.46 -17.94 -18.60
CA LEU A 488 -18.21 -18.28 -17.40
C LEU A 488 -18.22 -19.79 -17.11
N ALA A 489 -18.33 -20.62 -18.14
CA ALA A 489 -18.24 -22.07 -18.00
C ALA A 489 -16.88 -22.54 -17.46
N SER A 490 -15.79 -21.88 -17.85
CA SER A 490 -14.44 -22.20 -17.37
C SER A 490 -14.25 -21.85 -15.88
N LEU A 491 -15.06 -20.95 -15.34
CA LEU A 491 -15.01 -20.50 -13.94
C LEU A 491 -15.92 -21.33 -13.01
N VAL A 492 -16.69 -22.29 -13.53
CA VAL A 492 -17.56 -23.16 -12.72
C VAL A 492 -16.72 -24.24 -12.02
N ALA A 493 -16.94 -24.38 -10.72
CA ALA A 493 -16.32 -25.45 -9.92
C ALA A 493 -16.86 -26.82 -10.34
N ARG A 494 -15.95 -27.77 -10.56
CA ARG A 494 -16.30 -29.18 -10.72
C ARG A 494 -16.38 -29.88 -9.37
N PRO A 495 -17.05 -31.02 -9.25
CA PRO A 495 -17.09 -31.75 -8.00
C PRO A 495 -15.66 -32.04 -7.47
N GLY A 496 -15.35 -31.52 -6.28
CA GLY A 496 -14.03 -31.66 -5.65
C GLY A 496 -12.98 -30.63 -6.08
N GLU A 497 -13.30 -29.75 -7.00
CA GLU A 497 -12.44 -28.61 -7.38
C GLU A 497 -12.97 -27.32 -6.76
N ASP A 498 -12.07 -26.40 -6.42
CA ASP A 498 -12.40 -25.05 -5.96
C ASP A 498 -12.27 -24.07 -7.14
N ASN A 499 -13.35 -23.33 -7.44
CA ASN A 499 -13.35 -22.31 -8.49
C ASN A 499 -14.35 -21.20 -8.11
N LEU A 500 -14.44 -20.15 -8.93
CA LEU A 500 -15.19 -18.94 -8.61
C LEU A 500 -16.71 -19.16 -8.57
N LEU A 501 -17.27 -20.00 -9.45
CA LEU A 501 -18.72 -20.15 -9.64
C LEU A 501 -19.22 -21.55 -9.29
N ILE A 502 -20.46 -21.62 -8.84
CA ILE A 502 -21.26 -22.85 -8.79
C ILE A 502 -22.00 -23.03 -10.12
N SER A 503 -22.56 -21.96 -10.68
CA SER A 503 -23.30 -22.00 -11.95
C SER A 503 -23.47 -20.60 -12.52
N TRP A 504 -23.86 -20.55 -13.78
CA TRP A 504 -24.26 -19.33 -14.48
C TRP A 504 -25.45 -19.60 -15.43
N LYS A 505 -26.13 -18.52 -15.86
CA LYS A 505 -27.25 -18.59 -16.81
C LYS A 505 -27.53 -17.22 -17.42
N ASN A 506 -28.49 -17.19 -18.38
CA ASN A 506 -29.09 -15.97 -18.93
C ASN A 506 -28.07 -14.98 -19.53
N VAL A 507 -27.09 -15.49 -20.29
CA VAL A 507 -26.18 -14.60 -21.01
C VAL A 507 -26.91 -13.94 -22.16
N GLY A 508 -27.02 -12.62 -22.09
CA GLY A 508 -27.63 -11.77 -23.10
C GLY A 508 -26.63 -10.75 -23.64
N VAL A 509 -26.66 -10.51 -24.94
CA VAL A 509 -25.88 -9.45 -25.58
C VAL A 509 -26.82 -8.58 -26.39
N THR A 510 -26.87 -7.30 -26.06
CA THR A 510 -27.62 -6.30 -26.80
C THR A 510 -26.65 -5.26 -27.35
N GLY A 511 -26.76 -4.97 -28.64
CA GLY A 511 -25.88 -4.03 -29.33
C GLY A 511 -26.64 -2.82 -29.86
N ARG A 512 -26.08 -1.62 -29.71
CA ARG A 512 -26.59 -0.40 -30.33
C ARG A 512 -25.44 0.51 -30.73
N ASN A 513 -25.41 0.94 -32.00
CA ASN A 513 -24.43 1.90 -32.51
C ASN A 513 -22.95 1.51 -32.32
N GLY A 514 -22.62 0.22 -32.31
CA GLY A 514 -21.26 -0.27 -32.09
C GLY A 514 -20.91 -0.56 -30.64
N ASP A 515 -21.82 -0.30 -29.69
CA ASP A 515 -21.65 -0.63 -28.27
C ASP A 515 -22.37 -1.95 -27.96
N TYR A 516 -21.74 -2.83 -27.19
CA TYR A 516 -22.35 -4.06 -26.70
C TYR A 516 -22.56 -4.00 -25.20
N PHE A 517 -23.79 -4.34 -24.79
CA PHE A 517 -24.16 -4.51 -23.38
C PHE A 517 -24.33 -6.01 -23.12
N ILE A 518 -23.51 -6.54 -22.24
CA ILE A 518 -23.49 -7.96 -21.88
C ILE A 518 -24.12 -8.11 -20.50
N THR A 519 -25.13 -8.96 -20.41
CA THR A 519 -25.79 -9.31 -19.16
C THR A 519 -25.66 -10.79 -18.90
N TYR A 520 -25.48 -11.20 -17.66
CA TYR A 520 -25.42 -12.59 -17.24
C TYR A 520 -25.79 -12.72 -15.76
N ASP A 521 -26.34 -13.87 -15.41
CA ASP A 521 -26.60 -14.26 -14.02
C ASP A 521 -25.57 -15.31 -13.59
N PHE A 522 -25.11 -15.23 -12.37
CA PHE A 522 -24.19 -16.23 -11.81
C PHE A 522 -24.48 -16.53 -10.35
N VAL A 523 -24.11 -17.73 -9.92
CA VAL A 523 -24.12 -18.17 -8.52
C VAL A 523 -22.67 -18.31 -8.08
N PRO A 524 -22.18 -17.42 -7.19
CA PRO A 524 -20.80 -17.50 -6.69
C PRO A 524 -20.60 -18.75 -5.83
N ASN A 525 -19.36 -19.20 -5.73
CA ASN A 525 -18.96 -20.25 -4.80
C ASN A 525 -18.89 -19.65 -3.38
N VAL A 526 -19.99 -19.79 -2.63
CA VAL A 526 -20.12 -19.16 -1.31
C VAL A 526 -19.53 -20.02 -0.21
N PRO A 527 -18.88 -19.41 0.80
CA PRO A 527 -18.31 -20.14 1.91
C PRO A 527 -19.39 -20.74 2.82
N VAL A 528 -19.10 -21.90 3.41
CA VAL A 528 -19.91 -22.51 4.45
C VAL A 528 -19.56 -21.88 5.79
N ASN A 529 -20.30 -20.87 6.21
CA ASN A 529 -20.05 -20.13 7.46
C ASN A 529 -20.69 -20.78 8.70
N LYS A 530 -21.73 -21.62 8.52
CA LYS A 530 -22.47 -22.25 9.62
C LYS A 530 -22.82 -23.70 9.28
N THR A 531 -22.55 -24.60 10.22
CA THR A 531 -22.96 -26.00 10.13
C THR A 531 -23.80 -26.35 11.35
N PHE A 532 -24.98 -26.93 11.14
CA PHE A 532 -25.88 -27.36 12.22
C PHE A 532 -25.92 -28.87 12.24
N PHE A 533 -25.55 -29.46 13.38
CA PHE A 533 -25.68 -30.88 13.63
C PHE A 533 -26.91 -31.11 14.53
N ILE A 534 -27.88 -31.84 14.03
CA ILE A 534 -29.10 -32.22 14.78
C ILE A 534 -29.03 -33.72 15.02
N GLY A 535 -28.76 -34.12 16.24
CA GLY A 535 -28.78 -35.52 16.66
C GLY A 535 -30.08 -35.86 17.34
N ASN A 536 -30.76 -36.89 16.87
CA ASN A 536 -31.92 -37.47 17.55
C ASN A 536 -31.42 -38.65 18.42
N MET A 537 -31.63 -38.57 19.73
CA MET A 537 -31.39 -39.68 20.63
C MET A 537 -32.57 -40.65 20.55
N LEU A 538 -32.31 -41.86 20.16
CA LEU A 538 -33.32 -42.91 20.16
C LEU A 538 -33.34 -43.58 21.53
N ASP A 539 -34.52 -43.80 22.08
CA ASP A 539 -34.67 -44.58 23.30
C ASP A 539 -34.31 -46.04 23.01
N PHE A 540 -33.37 -46.57 23.79
CA PHE A 540 -33.12 -48.02 23.81
C PHE A 540 -34.21 -48.68 24.62
N THR A 541 -35.13 -49.30 23.96
CA THR A 541 -36.03 -50.30 24.56
C THR A 541 -35.29 -51.64 24.53
N PHE A 542 -34.93 -52.14 25.69
CA PHE A 542 -34.42 -53.51 25.86
C PHE A 542 -35.56 -54.53 25.74
#